data_b8e14187ab5fe190c3976b37e0277e02
#
_entry.id   b8e14187ab5fe190c3976b37e0277e02
#
_cell.length_a   1.000
_cell.length_b   1.000
_cell.length_c   1.000
_cell.angle_alpha   90.00
_cell.angle_beta   90.00
_cell.angle_gamma   90.00
#
_symmetry.space_group_name_H-M   'P 1'
#
loop_
_entity.id
_entity.type
_entity.pdbx_description
1 polymer ?
#
loop_
_entity_poly.entity_id
_entity_poly.type
_entity_poly.pdbx_seq_one_letter_code
_entity_poly.pdbx_strand_id
1 'polypeptide(L)'
;AYFVATEFALVAVRRSQLKLWVQAGRRGAPAAARAVERLDDAIAATQFGITLASLGLGWIGEPAVTTLLEPVLTAAGIGRPELVHSISVGVGFAAITFLHVVVGELAPKALALDRPGPVALFCAGPLLVFGRIFRPLLVVMNGAGNAVVRLFGVDRVPSSHAIHSPEELSLLVDEASEAGAIRADTGRLLGNVFRLARTRVRDVMIPRDRIFAVERSTPIERILEEVREQGYTRIPVCEGGLDRVMGVLHAKDLFHLYAERRLFVLDDLLRGM
;
A
#
# COMPACT_ATOMS: atom_id res chain seq x y z
N ALA A 1 26.33 -8.91 -8.36
CA ALA A 1 26.07 -7.46 -8.26
C ALA A 1 24.81 -7.03 -9.03
N TYR A 2 24.74 -7.16 -10.38
CA TYR A 2 23.65 -6.65 -11.22
C TYR A 2 22.26 -7.19 -10.81
N PHE A 3 22.09 -8.50 -10.74
CA PHE A 3 20.79 -9.12 -10.38
C PHE A 3 20.33 -8.78 -8.97
N VAL A 4 21.26 -8.74 -8.00
CA VAL A 4 20.97 -8.33 -6.63
C VAL A 4 20.50 -6.88 -6.57
N ALA A 5 21.22 -5.96 -7.21
CA ALA A 5 20.81 -4.55 -7.27
C ALA A 5 19.43 -4.40 -7.93
N THR A 6 19.16 -5.15 -8.99
CA THR A 6 17.88 -5.10 -9.71
C THR A 6 16.74 -5.60 -8.81
N GLU A 7 16.91 -6.72 -8.12
CA GLU A 7 15.91 -7.29 -7.22
C GLU A 7 15.50 -6.28 -6.13
N PHE A 8 16.48 -5.78 -5.38
CA PHE A 8 16.20 -4.84 -4.30
C PHE A 8 15.64 -3.51 -4.79
N ALA A 9 16.09 -3.03 -5.96
CA ALA A 9 15.54 -1.80 -6.55
C ALA A 9 14.09 -1.95 -6.98
N LEU A 10 13.70 -3.08 -7.60
CA LEU A 10 12.32 -3.34 -8.03
C LEU A 10 11.37 -3.51 -6.85
N VAL A 11 11.84 -4.09 -5.74
CA VAL A 11 11.05 -4.23 -4.50
C VAL A 11 10.90 -2.88 -3.78
N ALA A 12 11.96 -2.07 -3.74
CA ALA A 12 11.97 -0.81 -2.98
C ALA A 12 11.34 0.38 -3.74
N VAL A 13 11.27 0.33 -5.07
CA VAL A 13 10.74 1.46 -5.85
C VAL A 13 9.23 1.60 -5.72
N ARG A 14 8.77 2.84 -5.47
CA ARG A 14 7.33 3.13 -5.30
C ARG A 14 6.60 3.07 -6.64
N ARG A 15 5.51 2.28 -6.71
CA ARG A 15 4.67 2.15 -7.91
C ARG A 15 4.10 3.49 -8.39
N SER A 16 3.71 4.37 -7.47
CA SER A 16 3.23 5.71 -7.79
C SER A 16 4.27 6.56 -8.51
N GLN A 17 5.52 6.48 -8.06
CA GLN A 17 6.63 7.21 -8.68
C GLN A 17 6.93 6.68 -10.10
N LEU A 18 6.89 5.37 -10.31
CA LEU A 18 7.04 4.78 -11.65
C LEU A 18 5.95 5.23 -12.61
N LYS A 19 4.68 5.30 -12.17
CA LYS A 19 3.58 5.81 -12.99
C LYS A 19 3.83 7.25 -13.46
N LEU A 20 4.28 8.13 -12.56
CA LEU A 20 4.64 9.51 -12.90
C LEU A 20 5.79 9.57 -13.91
N TRP A 21 6.80 8.72 -13.77
CA TRP A 21 7.92 8.68 -14.70
C TRP A 21 7.55 8.12 -16.08
N VAL A 22 6.62 7.18 -16.16
CA VAL A 22 6.06 6.71 -17.43
C VAL A 22 5.31 7.84 -18.13
N GLN A 23 4.45 8.58 -17.41
CA GLN A 23 3.73 9.74 -17.94
C GLN A 23 4.68 10.85 -18.40
N ALA A 24 5.80 11.05 -17.71
CA ALA A 24 6.84 12.01 -18.07
C ALA A 24 7.77 11.53 -19.19
N GLY A 25 7.53 10.37 -19.78
CA GLY A 25 8.33 9.82 -20.88
C GLY A 25 9.77 9.46 -20.51
N ARG A 26 10.05 9.19 -19.21
CA ARG A 26 11.41 8.94 -18.74
C ARG A 26 11.95 7.61 -19.26
N ARG A 27 13.18 7.61 -19.79
CA ARG A 27 13.83 6.41 -20.31
C ARG A 27 13.93 5.32 -19.24
N GLY A 28 13.60 4.07 -19.59
CA GLY A 28 13.60 2.94 -18.68
C GLY A 28 12.33 2.78 -17.82
N ALA A 29 11.52 3.85 -17.64
CA ALA A 29 10.32 3.79 -16.83
C ALA A 29 9.28 2.76 -17.29
N PRO A 30 9.00 2.60 -18.60
CA PRO A 30 8.07 1.56 -19.05
C PRO A 30 8.58 0.13 -18.78
N ALA A 31 9.90 -0.08 -18.79
CA ALA A 31 10.50 -1.38 -18.47
C ALA A 31 10.40 -1.66 -16.95
N ALA A 32 10.76 -0.67 -16.12
CA ALA A 32 10.65 -0.78 -14.67
C ALA A 32 9.20 -0.99 -14.22
N ALA A 33 8.24 -0.27 -14.79
CA ALA A 33 6.82 -0.44 -14.49
C ALA A 33 6.35 -1.87 -14.81
N ARG A 34 6.68 -2.40 -16.00
CA ARG A 34 6.34 -3.78 -16.39
C ARG A 34 6.98 -4.83 -15.48
N ALA A 35 8.23 -4.61 -15.04
CA ALA A 35 8.90 -5.51 -14.12
C ALA A 35 8.22 -5.52 -12.74
N VAL A 36 7.80 -4.35 -12.24
CA VAL A 36 7.09 -4.22 -10.95
C VAL A 36 5.64 -4.73 -11.04
N GLU A 37 4.99 -4.63 -12.20
CA GLU A 37 3.65 -5.25 -12.42
C GLU A 37 3.70 -6.77 -12.36
N ARG A 38 4.82 -7.37 -12.77
CA ARG A 38 5.08 -8.81 -12.73
C ARG A 38 6.24 -9.11 -11.80
N LEU A 39 6.14 -8.64 -10.56
CA LEU A 39 7.23 -8.67 -9.60
C LEU A 39 7.71 -10.11 -9.31
N ASP A 40 6.80 -11.06 -9.20
CA ASP A 40 7.12 -12.47 -8.96
C ASP A 40 7.99 -13.05 -10.09
N ASP A 41 7.65 -12.76 -11.35
CA ASP A 41 8.43 -13.17 -12.52
C ASP A 41 9.81 -12.51 -12.53
N ALA A 42 9.86 -11.21 -12.15
CA ALA A 42 11.10 -10.45 -12.09
C ALA A 42 12.03 -11.00 -10.98
N ILE A 43 11.48 -11.30 -9.79
CA ILE A 43 12.22 -11.91 -8.68
C ILE A 43 12.74 -13.30 -9.08
N ALA A 44 11.92 -14.15 -9.71
CA ALA A 44 12.37 -15.46 -10.18
C ALA A 44 13.53 -15.33 -11.19
N ALA A 45 13.46 -14.35 -12.09
CA ALA A 45 14.54 -14.09 -13.05
C ALA A 45 15.81 -13.57 -12.37
N THR A 46 15.70 -12.67 -11.38
CA THR A 46 16.87 -12.18 -10.65
C THR A 46 17.52 -13.29 -9.82
N GLN A 47 16.75 -14.11 -9.11
CA GLN A 47 17.25 -15.23 -8.32
C GLN A 47 17.95 -16.28 -9.18
N PHE A 48 17.35 -16.61 -10.34
CA PHE A 48 18.00 -17.48 -11.30
C PHE A 48 19.33 -16.89 -11.78
N GLY A 49 19.35 -15.60 -12.11
CA GLY A 49 20.57 -14.90 -12.53
C GLY A 49 21.64 -14.81 -11.44
N ILE A 50 21.25 -14.62 -10.17
CA ILE A 50 22.15 -14.63 -9.01
C ILE A 50 22.78 -16.03 -8.88
N THR A 51 21.96 -17.08 -8.91
CA THR A 51 22.43 -18.46 -8.78
C THR A 51 23.38 -18.83 -9.92
N LEU A 52 23.04 -18.51 -11.17
CA LEU A 52 23.87 -18.79 -12.33
C LEU A 52 25.23 -18.08 -12.24
N ALA A 53 25.21 -16.79 -11.83
CA ALA A 53 26.44 -16.02 -11.66
C ALA A 53 27.30 -16.53 -10.50
N SER A 54 26.68 -16.95 -9.39
CA SER A 54 27.39 -17.50 -8.22
C SER A 54 28.03 -18.84 -8.54
N LEU A 55 27.32 -19.74 -9.23
CA LEU A 55 27.87 -21.03 -9.67
C LEU A 55 29.01 -20.83 -10.67
N GLY A 56 28.83 -19.90 -11.63
CA GLY A 56 29.89 -19.58 -12.60
C GLY A 56 31.12 -18.98 -11.91
N LEU A 57 30.92 -18.10 -10.92
CA LEU A 57 32.04 -17.53 -10.17
C LEU A 57 32.79 -18.59 -9.36
N GLY A 58 32.07 -19.53 -8.72
CA GLY A 58 32.68 -20.65 -8.00
C GLY A 58 33.49 -21.56 -8.93
N TRP A 59 32.91 -21.90 -10.08
CA TRP A 59 33.55 -22.83 -11.05
C TRP A 59 34.83 -22.26 -11.68
N ILE A 60 34.81 -20.97 -12.05
CA ILE A 60 35.96 -20.33 -12.73
C ILE A 60 36.91 -19.69 -11.70
N GLY A 61 36.39 -19.18 -10.62
CA GLY A 61 37.14 -18.38 -9.65
C GLY A 61 38.13 -19.22 -8.82
N GLU A 62 37.70 -20.39 -8.35
CA GLU A 62 38.54 -21.25 -7.53
C GLU A 62 39.85 -21.67 -8.28
N PRO A 63 39.79 -22.22 -9.50
CA PRO A 63 41.03 -22.57 -10.24
C PRO A 63 41.89 -21.31 -10.55
N ALA A 64 41.26 -20.19 -10.87
CA ALA A 64 42.00 -18.98 -11.20
C ALA A 64 42.79 -18.42 -9.99
N VAL A 65 42.19 -18.40 -8.80
CA VAL A 65 42.87 -17.94 -7.57
C VAL A 65 43.93 -18.96 -7.13
N THR A 66 43.66 -20.26 -7.21
CA THR A 66 44.64 -21.31 -6.91
C THR A 66 45.89 -21.18 -7.78
N THR A 67 45.71 -21.01 -9.10
CA THR A 67 46.83 -20.82 -10.05
C THR A 67 47.66 -19.56 -9.73
N LEU A 68 47.05 -18.50 -9.19
CA LEU A 68 47.76 -17.27 -8.79
C LEU A 68 48.47 -17.40 -7.46
N LEU A 69 47.94 -18.19 -6.53
CA LEU A 69 48.48 -18.35 -5.16
C LEU A 69 49.61 -19.41 -5.09
N GLU A 70 49.52 -20.48 -5.83
CA GLU A 70 50.52 -21.56 -5.84
C GLU A 70 51.96 -21.09 -6.05
N PRO A 71 52.27 -20.23 -7.04
CA PRO A 71 53.63 -19.69 -7.21
C PRO A 71 54.11 -18.88 -6.02
N VAL A 72 53.19 -18.09 -5.42
CA VAL A 72 53.52 -17.23 -4.27
C VAL A 72 53.85 -18.06 -3.03
N LEU A 73 53.06 -19.08 -2.75
CA LEU A 73 53.27 -20.00 -1.63
C LEU A 73 54.54 -20.86 -1.79
N THR A 74 54.81 -21.28 -3.01
CA THR A 74 56.06 -22.01 -3.34
C THR A 74 57.28 -21.11 -3.15
N ALA A 75 57.23 -19.87 -3.61
CA ALA A 75 58.29 -18.87 -3.39
C ALA A 75 58.51 -18.52 -1.89
N ALA A 76 57.46 -18.61 -1.09
CA ALA A 76 57.51 -18.45 0.35
C ALA A 76 58.10 -19.61 1.13
N GLY A 77 58.58 -20.66 0.44
CA GLY A 77 59.31 -21.79 1.03
C GLY A 77 58.39 -22.94 1.51
N ILE A 78 57.12 -22.98 1.15
CA ILE A 78 56.23 -24.10 1.44
C ILE A 78 56.50 -25.20 0.42
N GLY A 79 57.42 -26.14 0.74
CA GLY A 79 57.95 -27.14 -0.20
C GLY A 79 57.07 -28.38 -0.43
N ARG A 80 55.90 -28.49 0.21
CA ARG A 80 55.02 -29.66 0.04
C ARG A 80 53.86 -29.31 -0.92
N PRO A 81 53.82 -29.89 -2.14
CA PRO A 81 52.82 -29.56 -3.12
C PRO A 81 51.38 -29.71 -2.63
N GLU A 82 51.09 -30.76 -1.85
CA GLU A 82 49.76 -31.01 -1.27
C GLU A 82 49.31 -29.92 -0.30
N LEU A 83 50.24 -29.38 0.52
CA LEU A 83 49.95 -28.27 1.43
C LEU A 83 49.76 -26.96 0.69
N VAL A 84 50.59 -26.71 -0.34
CA VAL A 84 50.45 -25.52 -1.20
C VAL A 84 49.09 -25.53 -1.86
N HIS A 85 48.67 -26.64 -2.44
CA HIS A 85 47.37 -26.75 -3.08
C HIS A 85 46.20 -26.55 -2.07
N SER A 86 46.23 -27.25 -0.94
CA SER A 86 45.20 -27.16 0.08
C SER A 86 45.04 -25.70 0.64
N ILE A 87 46.18 -25.03 0.90
CA ILE A 87 46.18 -23.65 1.36
C ILE A 87 45.67 -22.72 0.25
N SER A 88 46.09 -22.90 -1.00
CA SER A 88 45.64 -22.09 -2.14
C SER A 88 44.15 -22.20 -2.37
N VAL A 89 43.58 -23.41 -2.31
CA VAL A 89 42.14 -23.66 -2.41
C VAL A 89 41.40 -22.98 -1.25
N GLY A 90 41.84 -23.20 0.00
CA GLY A 90 41.19 -22.62 1.19
C GLY A 90 41.20 -21.09 1.21
N VAL A 91 42.34 -20.47 0.93
CA VAL A 91 42.52 -19.03 0.85
C VAL A 91 41.76 -18.46 -0.35
N GLY A 92 41.84 -19.13 -1.48
CA GLY A 92 41.13 -18.76 -2.71
C GLY A 92 39.60 -18.78 -2.50
N PHE A 93 39.09 -19.85 -1.93
CA PHE A 93 37.67 -19.95 -1.58
C PHE A 93 37.23 -18.83 -0.63
N ALA A 94 37.98 -18.56 0.43
CA ALA A 94 37.68 -17.49 1.39
C ALA A 94 37.69 -16.11 0.72
N ALA A 95 38.70 -15.84 -0.13
CA ALA A 95 38.81 -14.56 -0.85
C ALA A 95 37.67 -14.35 -1.86
N ILE A 96 37.34 -15.39 -2.64
CA ILE A 96 36.21 -15.32 -3.60
C ILE A 96 34.89 -15.14 -2.88
N THR A 97 34.67 -15.89 -1.79
CA THR A 97 33.45 -15.78 -0.99
C THR A 97 33.34 -14.38 -0.39
N PHE A 98 34.40 -13.83 0.15
CA PHE A 98 34.42 -12.47 0.67
C PHE A 98 34.09 -11.42 -0.40
N LEU A 99 34.75 -11.47 -1.56
CA LEU A 99 34.48 -10.57 -2.68
C LEU A 99 33.06 -10.74 -3.21
N HIS A 100 32.58 -11.98 -3.32
CA HIS A 100 31.23 -12.26 -3.77
C HIS A 100 30.19 -11.65 -2.82
N VAL A 101 30.33 -11.86 -1.53
CA VAL A 101 29.40 -11.31 -0.54
C VAL A 101 29.47 -9.78 -0.51
N VAL A 102 30.66 -9.19 -0.44
CA VAL A 102 30.80 -7.75 -0.29
C VAL A 102 30.43 -7.03 -1.59
N VAL A 103 31.07 -7.38 -2.71
CA VAL A 103 30.91 -6.67 -4.00
C VAL A 103 29.73 -7.22 -4.82
N GLY A 104 29.44 -8.51 -4.67
CA GLY A 104 28.37 -9.19 -5.38
C GLY A 104 26.99 -8.98 -4.77
N GLU A 105 26.92 -8.83 -3.44
CA GLU A 105 25.64 -8.81 -2.71
C GLU A 105 25.45 -7.56 -1.84
N LEU A 106 26.31 -7.32 -0.82
CA LEU A 106 26.09 -6.25 0.16
C LEU A 106 26.12 -4.86 -0.46
N ALA A 107 27.14 -4.51 -1.22
CA ALA A 107 27.29 -3.20 -1.83
C ALA A 107 26.18 -2.90 -2.87
N PRO A 108 25.83 -3.81 -3.79
CA PRO A 108 24.71 -3.62 -4.72
C PRO A 108 23.35 -3.49 -4.04
N LYS A 109 23.12 -4.25 -2.97
CA LYS A 109 21.90 -4.16 -2.15
C LYS A 109 21.79 -2.78 -1.48
N ALA A 110 22.87 -2.33 -0.84
CA ALA A 110 22.90 -1.01 -0.18
C ALA A 110 22.61 0.12 -1.19
N LEU A 111 23.26 0.08 -2.37
CA LEU A 111 23.04 1.05 -3.44
C LEU A 111 21.59 1.04 -3.95
N ALA A 112 21.02 -0.14 -4.14
CA ALA A 112 19.66 -0.29 -4.63
C ALA A 112 18.61 0.21 -3.62
N LEU A 113 18.86 0.06 -2.33
CA LEU A 113 17.99 0.56 -1.27
C LEU A 113 18.11 2.07 -1.08
N ASP A 114 19.32 2.65 -1.24
CA ASP A 114 19.55 4.09 -1.18
C ASP A 114 18.92 4.81 -2.39
N ARG A 115 19.08 4.25 -3.58
CA ARG A 115 18.64 4.86 -4.84
C ARG A 115 17.81 3.92 -5.71
N PRO A 116 16.64 3.44 -5.22
CA PRO A 116 15.87 2.41 -5.91
C PRO A 116 15.39 2.84 -7.30
N GLY A 117 15.02 4.10 -7.45
CA GLY A 117 14.50 4.62 -8.71
C GLY A 117 15.50 4.56 -9.88
N PRO A 118 16.65 5.25 -9.79
CA PRO A 118 17.67 5.21 -10.83
C PRO A 118 18.13 3.79 -11.16
N VAL A 119 18.32 2.94 -10.16
CA VAL A 119 18.75 1.54 -10.35
C VAL A 119 17.68 0.76 -11.09
N ALA A 120 16.39 0.86 -10.69
CA ALA A 120 15.29 0.20 -11.36
C ALA A 120 15.16 0.65 -12.84
N LEU A 121 15.28 1.96 -13.12
CA LEU A 121 15.21 2.48 -14.48
C LEU A 121 16.31 1.94 -15.39
N PHE A 122 17.52 1.78 -14.85
CA PHE A 122 18.67 1.28 -15.60
C PHE A 122 18.62 -0.24 -15.80
N CYS A 123 18.28 -0.98 -14.73
CA CYS A 123 18.40 -2.44 -14.71
C CYS A 123 17.17 -3.20 -15.26
N ALA A 124 15.96 -2.62 -15.19
CA ALA A 124 14.75 -3.35 -15.56
C ALA A 124 14.71 -3.77 -17.05
N GLY A 125 15.25 -2.96 -17.96
CA GLY A 125 15.27 -3.29 -19.38
C GLY A 125 16.05 -4.58 -19.68
N PRO A 126 17.34 -4.67 -19.34
CA PRO A 126 18.13 -5.89 -19.51
C PRO A 126 17.56 -7.10 -18.76
N LEU A 127 16.98 -6.90 -17.54
CA LEU A 127 16.32 -7.99 -16.81
C LEU A 127 15.14 -8.58 -17.60
N LEU A 128 14.30 -7.75 -18.21
CA LEU A 128 13.18 -8.23 -19.02
C LEU A 128 13.64 -9.02 -20.26
N VAL A 129 14.76 -8.63 -20.86
CA VAL A 129 15.38 -9.39 -21.96
C VAL A 129 15.88 -10.75 -21.45
N PHE A 130 16.63 -10.76 -20.33
CA PHE A 130 17.10 -11.96 -19.69
C PHE A 130 15.93 -12.90 -19.33
N GLY A 131 14.89 -12.40 -18.67
CA GLY A 131 13.70 -13.18 -18.31
C GLY A 131 12.97 -13.75 -19.54
N ARG A 132 13.00 -13.05 -20.69
CA ARG A 132 12.40 -13.54 -21.93
C ARG A 132 13.22 -14.71 -22.51
N ILE A 133 14.56 -14.59 -22.52
CA ILE A 133 15.47 -15.64 -23.02
C ILE A 133 15.32 -16.91 -22.17
N PHE A 134 15.31 -16.76 -20.86
CA PHE A 134 15.23 -17.89 -19.92
C PHE A 134 13.80 -18.28 -19.51
N ARG A 135 12.78 -17.70 -20.16
CA ARG A 135 11.38 -17.96 -19.86
C ARG A 135 10.99 -19.44 -19.75
N PRO A 136 11.38 -20.34 -20.69
CA PRO A 136 11.00 -21.74 -20.60
C PRO A 136 11.54 -22.39 -19.31
N LEU A 137 12.77 -22.08 -18.94
CA LEU A 137 13.39 -22.60 -17.73
C LEU A 137 12.73 -22.02 -16.46
N LEU A 138 12.45 -20.71 -16.44
CA LEU A 138 11.76 -20.05 -15.31
C LEU A 138 10.36 -20.62 -15.09
N VAL A 139 9.63 -20.95 -16.16
CA VAL A 139 8.30 -21.59 -16.07
C VAL A 139 8.40 -22.97 -15.41
N VAL A 140 9.38 -23.77 -15.80
CA VAL A 140 9.62 -25.09 -15.20
C VAL A 140 9.99 -24.96 -13.71
N MET A 141 10.91 -24.05 -13.38
CA MET A 141 11.33 -23.80 -11.99
C MET A 141 10.18 -23.31 -11.12
N ASN A 142 9.42 -22.32 -11.59
CA ASN A 142 8.23 -21.83 -10.88
C ASN A 142 7.16 -22.92 -10.73
N GLY A 143 6.97 -23.75 -11.77
CA GLY A 143 6.06 -24.90 -11.71
C GLY A 143 6.48 -25.93 -10.67
N ALA A 144 7.75 -26.29 -10.62
CA ALA A 144 8.31 -27.17 -9.61
C ALA A 144 8.19 -26.60 -8.19
N GLY A 145 8.54 -25.32 -8.01
CA GLY A 145 8.38 -24.62 -6.73
C GLY A 145 6.92 -24.61 -6.24
N ASN A 146 5.97 -24.31 -7.14
CA ASN A 146 4.55 -24.36 -6.83
C ASN A 146 4.07 -25.78 -6.48
N ALA A 147 4.59 -26.80 -7.15
CA ALA A 147 4.26 -28.19 -6.83
C ALA A 147 4.72 -28.55 -5.41
N VAL A 148 5.93 -28.16 -5.03
CA VAL A 148 6.44 -28.36 -3.66
C VAL A 148 5.57 -27.64 -2.64
N VAL A 149 5.21 -26.37 -2.86
CA VAL A 149 4.36 -25.59 -1.94
C VAL A 149 2.97 -26.22 -1.76
N ARG A 150 2.40 -26.78 -2.83
CA ARG A 150 1.12 -27.51 -2.75
C ARG A 150 1.19 -28.77 -1.90
N LEU A 151 2.34 -29.47 -1.87
CA LEU A 151 2.53 -30.62 -0.99
C LEU A 151 2.42 -30.26 0.50
N PHE A 152 2.69 -28.99 0.87
CA PHE A 152 2.51 -28.46 2.22
C PHE A 152 1.10 -27.87 2.47
N GLY A 153 0.15 -28.08 1.56
CA GLY A 153 -1.24 -27.64 1.72
C GLY A 153 -1.47 -26.12 1.57
N VAL A 154 -0.49 -25.40 1.01
CA VAL A 154 -0.61 -23.95 0.79
C VAL A 154 -1.03 -23.70 -0.65
N ASP A 155 -2.31 -23.36 -0.87
CA ASP A 155 -2.76 -22.85 -2.14
C ASP A 155 -2.31 -21.39 -2.26
N ARG A 156 -1.48 -21.09 -3.26
CA ARG A 156 -1.13 -19.71 -3.59
C ARG A 156 -2.39 -18.97 -4.02
N VAL A 157 -2.86 -18.08 -3.17
CA VAL A 157 -3.77 -17.03 -3.61
C VAL A 157 -2.96 -16.14 -4.56
N PRO A 158 -3.40 -15.94 -5.82
CA PRO A 158 -2.77 -14.95 -6.68
C PRO A 158 -2.63 -13.64 -5.89
N SER A 159 -1.46 -13.01 -5.94
CA SER A 159 -1.25 -11.68 -5.37
C SER A 159 -2.13 -10.69 -6.13
N SER A 160 -3.45 -10.81 -5.94
CA SER A 160 -4.41 -9.79 -6.33
C SER A 160 -4.01 -8.54 -5.55
N HIS A 161 -3.88 -7.45 -6.25
CA HIS A 161 -3.68 -6.12 -5.72
C HIS A 161 -4.46 -6.02 -4.42
N ALA A 162 -3.79 -5.85 -3.31
CA ALA A 162 -4.43 -5.73 -2.02
C ALA A 162 -5.46 -4.61 -2.14
N ILE A 163 -6.73 -4.99 -2.23
CA ILE A 163 -7.83 -4.04 -2.10
C ILE A 163 -7.79 -3.69 -0.63
N HIS A 164 -7.21 -2.54 -0.34
CA HIS A 164 -7.13 -2.04 1.03
C HIS A 164 -8.54 -1.90 1.58
N SER A 165 -8.78 -2.45 2.75
CA SER A 165 -10.05 -2.23 3.44
C SER A 165 -10.21 -0.73 3.77
N PRO A 166 -11.43 -0.22 3.98
CA PRO A 166 -11.64 1.16 4.40
C PRO A 166 -10.84 1.50 5.67
N GLU A 167 -10.60 0.52 6.55
CA GLU A 167 -9.78 0.63 7.75
C GLU A 167 -8.32 0.89 7.42
N GLU A 168 -7.79 0.12 6.48
CA GLU A 168 -6.41 0.22 6.01
C GLU A 168 -6.17 1.54 5.29
N LEU A 169 -7.15 2.00 4.50
CA LEU A 169 -7.12 3.32 3.87
C LEU A 169 -7.13 4.45 4.92
N SER A 170 -7.90 4.31 6.00
CA SER A 170 -7.89 5.28 7.10
C SER A 170 -6.51 5.38 7.75
N LEU A 171 -5.87 4.25 8.04
CA LEU A 171 -4.52 4.22 8.61
C LEU A 171 -3.49 4.87 7.68
N LEU A 172 -3.55 4.59 6.38
CA LEU A 172 -2.66 5.21 5.39
C LEU A 172 -2.84 6.75 5.31
N VAL A 173 -4.07 7.25 5.48
CA VAL A 173 -4.36 8.69 5.56
C VAL A 173 -3.78 9.30 6.83
N ASP A 174 -3.90 8.61 7.97
CA ASP A 174 -3.35 9.07 9.24
C ASP A 174 -1.81 9.12 9.17
N GLU A 175 -1.15 8.06 8.68
CA GLU A 175 0.31 8.04 8.46
C GLU A 175 0.77 9.16 7.50
N ALA A 176 0.03 9.38 6.41
CA ALA A 176 0.36 10.43 5.45
C ALA A 176 0.19 11.84 6.05
N SER A 177 -0.75 12.01 6.98
CA SER A 177 -0.97 13.26 7.70
C SER A 177 0.13 13.51 8.74
N GLU A 178 0.53 12.48 9.49
CA GLU A 178 1.66 12.54 10.45
C GLU A 178 3.00 12.81 9.75
N ALA A 179 3.22 12.20 8.58
CA ALA A 179 4.39 12.45 7.76
C ALA A 179 4.39 13.83 7.06
N GLY A 180 3.32 14.64 7.21
CA GLY A 180 3.19 15.95 6.57
C GLY A 180 2.94 15.91 5.06
N ALA A 181 2.68 14.72 4.48
CA ALA A 181 2.35 14.55 3.06
C ALA A 181 0.94 15.03 2.74
N ILE A 182 0.04 15.03 3.72
CA ILE A 182 -1.32 15.55 3.66
C ILE A 182 -1.48 16.58 4.78
N ARG A 183 -2.17 17.69 4.51
CA ARG A 183 -2.48 18.68 5.53
C ARG A 183 -3.42 18.07 6.58
N ALA A 184 -3.21 18.39 7.85
CA ALA A 184 -3.99 17.86 8.97
C ALA A 184 -5.51 18.06 8.80
N ASP A 185 -5.94 19.20 8.22
CA ASP A 185 -7.35 19.47 7.93
C ASP A 185 -7.92 18.49 6.90
N THR A 186 -7.15 18.20 5.85
CA THR A 186 -7.53 17.24 4.80
C THR A 186 -7.59 15.82 5.36
N GLY A 187 -6.63 15.43 6.22
CA GLY A 187 -6.65 14.13 6.90
C GLY A 187 -7.91 13.95 7.75
N ARG A 188 -8.28 14.96 8.53
CA ARG A 188 -9.52 14.94 9.34
C ARG A 188 -10.78 14.80 8.49
N LEU A 189 -10.85 15.49 7.35
CA LEU A 189 -11.99 15.38 6.42
C LEU A 189 -12.11 13.96 5.86
N LEU A 190 -11.01 13.37 5.42
CA LEU A 190 -10.99 11.99 4.91
C LEU A 190 -11.40 10.98 5.98
N GLY A 191 -10.90 11.12 7.21
CA GLY A 191 -11.31 10.30 8.35
C GLY A 191 -12.81 10.42 8.64
N ASN A 192 -13.40 11.63 8.51
CA ASN A 192 -14.85 11.83 8.66
C ASN A 192 -15.65 11.12 7.56
N VAL A 193 -15.15 11.11 6.31
CA VAL A 193 -15.79 10.38 5.20
C VAL A 193 -15.83 8.88 5.46
N PHE A 194 -14.72 8.29 5.94
CA PHE A 194 -14.68 6.87 6.28
C PHE A 194 -15.63 6.52 7.44
N ARG A 195 -15.73 7.40 8.46
CA ARG A 195 -16.70 7.23 9.55
C ARG A 195 -18.13 7.32 9.07
N LEU A 196 -18.45 8.26 8.20
CA LEU A 196 -19.80 8.44 7.65
C LEU A 196 -20.29 7.16 6.95
N ALA A 197 -19.42 6.49 6.19
CA ALA A 197 -19.76 5.24 5.50
C ALA A 197 -20.20 4.11 6.45
N ARG A 198 -19.85 4.18 7.73
CA ARG A 198 -20.20 3.19 8.77
C ARG A 198 -21.29 3.63 9.71
N THR A 199 -21.57 4.94 9.73
CA THR A 199 -22.56 5.52 10.64
C THR A 199 -23.95 5.02 10.27
N ARG A 200 -24.62 4.42 11.24
CA ARG A 200 -26.01 3.98 11.09
C ARG A 200 -26.96 5.05 11.61
N VAL A 201 -28.19 5.03 11.12
CA VAL A 201 -29.23 5.96 11.58
C VAL A 201 -29.37 5.95 13.11
N ARG A 202 -29.29 4.79 13.72
CA ARG A 202 -29.37 4.64 15.19
C ARG A 202 -28.25 5.37 15.95
N ASP A 203 -27.10 5.62 15.31
CA ASP A 203 -25.94 6.25 15.95
C ASP A 203 -26.07 7.79 15.96
N VAL A 204 -26.95 8.33 15.13
CA VAL A 204 -27.18 9.79 14.98
C VAL A 204 -28.61 10.22 15.27
N MET A 205 -29.55 9.28 15.41
CA MET A 205 -30.94 9.61 15.71
C MET A 205 -31.09 10.15 17.12
N ILE A 206 -32.08 11.03 17.29
CA ILE A 206 -32.52 11.47 18.61
C ILE A 206 -33.42 10.37 19.18
N PRO A 207 -33.09 9.80 20.36
CA PRO A 207 -33.95 8.84 21.04
C PRO A 207 -35.35 9.41 21.31
N ARG A 208 -36.36 8.54 21.27
CA ARG A 208 -37.77 8.95 21.37
C ARG A 208 -38.08 9.79 22.61
N ASP A 209 -37.47 9.47 23.74
CA ASP A 209 -37.59 10.17 25.03
C ASP A 209 -37.03 11.58 25.05
N ARG A 210 -36.21 11.93 24.03
CA ARG A 210 -35.60 13.27 23.89
C ARG A 210 -36.18 14.07 22.73
N ILE A 211 -37.16 13.53 22.00
CA ILE A 211 -37.78 14.26 20.92
C ILE A 211 -38.67 15.35 21.46
N PHE A 212 -38.36 16.61 21.16
CA PHE A 212 -39.27 17.70 21.34
C PHE A 212 -40.29 17.69 20.20
N ALA A 213 -41.58 17.59 20.53
CA ALA A 213 -42.68 17.61 19.60
C ALA A 213 -43.81 18.43 20.15
N VAL A 214 -44.62 19.01 19.30
CA VAL A 214 -45.80 19.76 19.67
C VAL A 214 -47.09 19.02 19.28
N GLU A 215 -48.13 19.13 20.14
CA GLU A 215 -49.42 18.58 19.84
C GLU A 215 -50.19 19.46 18.86
N ARG A 216 -50.88 18.85 17.90
CA ARG A 216 -51.64 19.58 16.85
C ARG A 216 -52.65 20.52 17.41
N SER A 217 -53.24 20.22 18.55
CA SER A 217 -54.23 21.05 19.25
C SER A 217 -53.63 22.19 20.06
N THR A 218 -52.27 22.32 20.12
CA THR A 218 -51.63 23.41 20.89
C THR A 218 -51.84 24.75 20.24
N PRO A 219 -52.25 25.80 20.98
CA PRO A 219 -52.38 27.15 20.48
C PRO A 219 -51.05 27.65 19.89
N ILE A 220 -51.17 28.45 18.82
CA ILE A 220 -50.00 28.92 18.04
C ILE A 220 -49.04 29.76 18.88
N GLU A 221 -49.62 30.59 19.79
CA GLU A 221 -48.84 31.44 20.70
C GLU A 221 -47.95 30.63 21.62
N ARG A 222 -48.46 29.51 22.10
CA ARG A 222 -47.72 28.59 22.96
C ARG A 222 -46.64 27.83 22.18
N ILE A 223 -46.93 27.40 20.93
CA ILE A 223 -45.94 26.81 20.03
C ILE A 223 -44.78 27.77 19.80
N LEU A 224 -45.08 29.07 19.57
CA LEU A 224 -44.06 30.11 19.37
C LEU A 224 -43.15 30.27 20.60
N GLU A 225 -43.71 30.28 21.81
CA GLU A 225 -42.91 30.33 23.03
C GLU A 225 -42.02 29.13 23.21
N GLU A 226 -42.57 27.92 23.08
CA GLU A 226 -41.85 26.68 23.23
C GLU A 226 -40.73 26.55 22.18
N VAL A 227 -41.00 26.90 20.92
CA VAL A 227 -40.00 26.89 19.84
C VAL A 227 -38.87 27.89 20.09
N ARG A 228 -39.22 29.06 20.62
CA ARG A 228 -38.24 30.10 20.99
C ARG A 228 -37.33 29.65 22.13
N GLU A 229 -37.89 28.97 23.15
CA GLU A 229 -37.15 28.50 24.30
C GLU A 229 -36.25 27.32 23.96
N GLN A 230 -36.74 26.36 23.18
CA GLN A 230 -36.04 25.14 22.84
C GLN A 230 -35.02 25.30 21.69
N GLY A 231 -35.22 26.29 20.82
CA GLY A 231 -34.30 26.61 19.72
C GLY A 231 -34.25 25.58 18.59
N TYR A 232 -35.19 24.65 18.52
CA TYR A 232 -35.23 23.64 17.47
C TYR A 232 -35.70 24.26 16.13
N THR A 233 -35.07 23.86 15.03
CA THR A 233 -35.40 24.32 13.68
C THR A 233 -36.54 23.52 13.05
N ARG A 234 -36.64 22.24 13.36
CA ARG A 234 -37.63 21.29 12.83
C ARG A 234 -38.29 20.56 13.99
N ILE A 235 -39.60 20.68 14.06
CA ILE A 235 -40.38 20.21 15.20
C ILE A 235 -41.46 19.27 14.66
N PRO A 236 -41.50 18.00 15.05
CA PRO A 236 -42.61 17.12 14.75
C PRO A 236 -43.92 17.63 15.38
N VAL A 237 -44.98 17.57 14.59
CA VAL A 237 -46.34 17.85 15.08
C VAL A 237 -47.07 16.51 15.17
N CYS A 238 -47.63 16.23 16.34
CA CYS A 238 -48.25 14.98 16.63
C CYS A 238 -49.73 15.12 16.96
N GLU A 239 -50.49 14.03 16.83
CA GLU A 239 -51.90 13.95 17.29
C GLU A 239 -52.03 12.75 18.22
N GLY A 240 -52.15 13.00 19.52
CA GLY A 240 -52.24 11.98 20.55
C GLY A 240 -50.92 11.30 20.90
N GLY A 241 -49.77 11.91 20.53
CA GLY A 241 -48.41 11.46 20.86
C GLY A 241 -47.54 11.14 19.68
N LEU A 242 -46.29 10.77 19.98
CA LEU A 242 -45.22 10.53 18.96
C LEU A 242 -45.45 9.32 18.05
N ASP A 243 -46.45 8.50 18.28
CA ASP A 243 -46.82 7.40 17.39
C ASP A 243 -47.58 7.86 16.14
N ARG A 244 -48.17 9.06 16.23
CA ARG A 244 -48.92 9.64 15.12
C ARG A 244 -48.38 11.03 14.79
N VAL A 245 -47.30 11.06 14.04
CA VAL A 245 -46.70 12.28 13.55
C VAL A 245 -47.44 12.71 12.30
N MET A 246 -48.03 13.94 12.32
CA MET A 246 -48.79 14.51 11.22
C MET A 246 -47.88 15.19 10.18
N GLY A 247 -46.75 15.69 10.59
CA GLY A 247 -45.78 16.36 9.74
C GLY A 247 -44.70 17.06 10.55
N VAL A 248 -43.85 17.81 9.88
CA VAL A 248 -42.75 18.57 10.49
C VAL A 248 -42.99 20.07 10.29
N LEU A 249 -43.04 20.79 11.40
CA LEU A 249 -43.09 22.25 11.42
C LEU A 249 -41.67 22.81 11.34
N HIS A 250 -41.44 23.73 10.41
CA HIS A 250 -40.19 24.48 10.37
C HIS A 250 -40.32 25.78 11.15
N ALA A 251 -39.50 26.01 12.16
CA ALA A 251 -39.54 27.20 13.01
C ALA A 251 -39.48 28.51 12.19
N LYS A 252 -38.69 28.55 11.12
CA LYS A 252 -38.59 29.73 10.24
C LYS A 252 -39.92 30.09 9.56
N ASP A 253 -40.69 29.10 9.13
CA ASP A 253 -41.95 29.30 8.42
C ASP A 253 -42.97 29.85 9.41
N LEU A 254 -42.99 29.35 10.65
CA LEU A 254 -43.82 29.85 11.75
C LEU A 254 -43.50 31.31 12.10
N PHE A 255 -42.22 31.66 12.30
CA PHE A 255 -41.79 33.01 12.62
C PHE A 255 -42.07 34.00 11.49
N HIS A 256 -41.93 33.57 10.24
CA HIS A 256 -42.20 34.41 9.06
C HIS A 256 -43.68 34.81 8.99
N LEU A 257 -44.60 33.87 9.11
CA LEU A 257 -46.02 34.12 9.07
C LEU A 257 -46.52 34.96 10.29
N TYR A 258 -45.93 34.68 11.46
CA TYR A 258 -46.25 35.48 12.65
C TYR A 258 -45.81 36.95 12.50
N ALA A 259 -44.63 37.19 11.94
CA ALA A 259 -44.13 38.55 11.69
C ALA A 259 -44.98 39.31 10.66
N GLU A 260 -45.52 38.62 9.66
CA GLU A 260 -46.41 39.20 8.65
C GLU A 260 -47.86 39.43 9.14
N ARG A 261 -48.18 39.04 10.38
CA ARG A 261 -49.52 39.08 10.96
C ARG A 261 -50.62 38.43 10.10
N ARG A 262 -50.24 37.36 9.35
CA ARG A 262 -51.18 36.60 8.52
C ARG A 262 -51.93 35.60 9.37
N LEU A 263 -53.23 35.45 9.10
CA LEU A 263 -54.00 34.33 9.65
C LEU A 263 -53.58 33.06 8.93
N PHE A 264 -53.18 32.02 9.70
CA PHE A 264 -52.80 30.72 9.19
C PHE A 264 -53.28 29.64 10.14
N VAL A 265 -53.44 28.44 9.61
CA VAL A 265 -53.72 27.24 10.40
C VAL A 265 -52.46 26.42 10.47
N LEU A 266 -52.19 25.74 11.61
CA LEU A 266 -50.98 24.97 11.82
C LEU A 266 -50.75 23.91 10.70
N ASP A 267 -51.83 23.32 10.21
CA ASP A 267 -51.82 22.32 9.15
C ASP A 267 -51.20 22.82 7.84
N ASP A 268 -51.37 24.12 7.52
CA ASP A 268 -50.81 24.74 6.30
C ASP A 268 -49.26 24.83 6.34
N LEU A 269 -48.68 24.74 7.53
CA LEU A 269 -47.24 24.81 7.77
C LEU A 269 -46.57 23.43 7.84
N LEU A 270 -47.37 22.37 7.90
CA LEU A 270 -46.83 21.02 8.02
C LEU A 270 -46.23 20.54 6.69
N ARG A 271 -44.99 20.18 6.72
CA ARG A 271 -44.32 19.50 5.62
C ARG A 271 -44.45 18.00 5.82
N GLY A 272 -44.89 17.27 4.78
CA GLY A 272 -44.93 15.83 4.80
C GLY A 272 -43.53 15.23 5.07
N MET A 273 -43.52 14.08 5.72
CA MET A 273 -42.30 13.29 5.94
C MET A 273 -41.93 12.49 4.70
#